data_d6456ccae93b9064f06b6fe05d95c80f
#
_entry.id   d6456ccae93b9064f06b6fe05d95c80f
#
_cell.length_a   1.000
_cell.length_b   1.000
_cell.length_c   1.000
_cell.angle_alpha   90.00
_cell.angle_beta   90.00
_cell.angle_gamma   90.00
#
_symmetry.space_group_name_H-M   'P 1'
#
loop_
_entity.id
_entity.type
_entity.pdbx_description
1 polymer ?
#
loop_
_entity_poly.entity_id
_entity_poly.type
_entity_poly.pdbx_seq_one_letter_code
_entity_poly.pdbx_strand_id
1 'polypeptide(L)'
;MHKARRSALICCINSLLQSNALTVTSIGRGIESNTTDKHSIKRADIMCSNNNLLNESDGIYSAICGLFCSRSFCPIILVDWSDLDEYKRHFLIRASLPFDGRSVTLYEEVHDIKTKENALLILFFISIEG
;
A
#
# COMPACT_ATOMS: atom_id res chain seq x y z
N MET A 1 -2.30 15.42 -3.99
CA MET A 1 -1.76 15.27 -2.59
C MET A 1 -1.28 16.60 -2.02
N HIS A 2 -1.71 16.97 -0.80
CA HIS A 2 -1.28 18.20 -0.13
C HIS A 2 0.22 18.15 0.24
N LYS A 3 0.95 19.27 0.09
CA LYS A 3 2.43 19.35 0.29
C LYS A 3 2.92 18.78 1.64
N ALA A 4 2.23 19.12 2.75
CA ALA A 4 2.62 18.64 4.07
C ALA A 4 2.46 17.11 4.21
N ARG A 5 1.39 16.52 3.64
CA ARG A 5 1.17 15.08 3.63
C ARG A 5 2.21 14.36 2.80
N ARG A 6 2.51 14.88 1.61
CA ARG A 6 3.59 14.35 0.75
C ARG A 6 4.94 14.33 1.49
N SER A 7 5.30 15.43 2.17
CA SER A 7 6.55 15.49 2.95
C SER A 7 6.56 14.46 4.10
N ALA A 8 5.44 14.31 4.83
CA ALA A 8 5.34 13.33 5.90
C ALA A 8 5.45 11.89 5.37
N LEU A 9 4.79 11.58 4.25
CA LEU A 9 4.86 10.29 3.60
C LEU A 9 6.28 9.95 3.15
N ILE A 10 6.98 10.88 2.51
CA ILE A 10 8.38 10.69 2.08
C ILE A 10 9.29 10.41 3.29
N CYS A 11 9.13 11.12 4.41
CA CYS A 11 9.90 10.87 5.63
C CYS A 11 9.65 9.45 6.17
N CYS A 12 8.38 8.99 6.19
CA CYS A 12 8.04 7.64 6.61
C CYS A 12 8.63 6.58 5.66
N ILE A 13 8.56 6.79 4.34
CA ILE A 13 9.15 5.88 3.34
C ILE A 13 10.66 5.79 3.52
N ASN A 14 11.36 6.91 3.66
CA ASN A 14 12.80 6.91 3.86
C ASN A 14 13.20 6.16 5.15
N SER A 15 12.44 6.36 6.23
CA SER A 15 12.63 5.61 7.47
C SER A 15 12.43 4.10 7.27
N LEU A 16 11.39 3.70 6.52
CA LEU A 16 11.13 2.29 6.22
C LEU A 16 12.24 1.63 5.39
N LEU A 17 12.80 2.35 4.43
CA LEU A 17 13.90 1.85 3.59
C LEU A 17 15.19 1.60 4.39
N GLN A 18 15.36 2.28 5.52
CA GLN A 18 16.53 2.15 6.41
C GLN A 18 16.26 1.19 7.58
N SER A 19 14.99 0.86 7.86
CA SER A 19 14.55 0.08 9.02
C SER A 19 14.35 -1.38 8.67
N ASN A 20 14.66 -2.26 9.65
CA ASN A 20 14.37 -3.69 9.58
C ASN A 20 13.01 -4.07 10.21
N ALA A 21 12.21 -3.11 10.66
CA ALA A 21 10.95 -3.36 11.36
C ALA A 21 9.81 -2.44 10.87
N LEU A 22 8.67 -3.06 10.56
CA LEU A 22 7.46 -2.40 10.03
C LEU A 22 6.47 -2.01 11.14
N THR A 23 6.95 -1.34 12.19
CA THR A 23 6.08 -0.83 13.26
C THR A 23 6.03 0.70 13.23
N VAL A 24 4.91 1.30 13.64
CA VAL A 24 4.76 2.76 13.74
C VAL A 24 5.88 3.37 14.59
N THR A 25 6.27 2.68 15.67
CA THR A 25 7.36 3.11 16.56
C THR A 25 8.71 3.12 15.84
N SER A 26 9.03 2.07 15.08
CA SER A 26 10.29 1.98 14.31
C SER A 26 10.32 3.02 13.20
N ILE A 27 9.22 3.17 12.46
CA ILE A 27 9.08 4.22 11.44
C ILE A 27 9.32 5.59 12.05
N GLY A 28 8.65 5.89 13.18
CA GLY A 28 8.79 7.17 13.85
C GLY A 28 10.21 7.47 14.30
N ARG A 29 10.89 6.51 14.92
CA ARG A 29 12.28 6.65 15.37
C ARG A 29 13.27 6.83 14.22
N GLY A 30 13.01 6.23 13.06
CA GLY A 30 13.84 6.37 11.87
C GLY A 30 13.61 7.68 11.10
N ILE A 31 12.64 8.51 11.46
CA ILE A 31 12.45 9.82 10.83
C ILE A 31 13.55 10.77 11.26
N GLU A 32 14.42 11.15 10.34
CA GLU A 32 15.42 12.19 10.56
C GLU A 32 14.74 13.54 10.81
N SER A 33 14.80 14.05 12.03
CA SER A 33 14.22 15.33 12.42
C SER A 33 14.89 15.91 13.65
N ASN A 34 14.84 17.23 13.82
CA ASN A 34 15.35 17.92 15.00
C ASN A 34 14.35 17.86 16.19
N THR A 35 13.33 17.00 16.11
CA THR A 35 12.31 16.83 17.15
C THR A 35 12.60 15.57 17.99
N THR A 36 11.93 15.45 19.12
CA THR A 36 12.04 14.24 19.97
C THR A 36 11.39 13.03 19.31
N ASP A 37 11.88 11.84 19.64
CA ASP A 37 11.32 10.55 19.16
C ASP A 37 9.82 10.49 19.33
N LYS A 38 9.29 10.97 20.47
CA LYS A 38 7.85 10.99 20.76
C LYS A 38 7.07 11.74 19.68
N HIS A 39 7.57 12.89 19.23
CA HIS A 39 6.93 13.69 18.16
C HIS A 39 7.03 12.97 16.81
N SER A 40 8.16 12.36 16.51
CA SER A 40 8.37 11.61 15.28
C SER A 40 7.47 10.36 15.21
N ILE A 41 7.34 9.61 16.30
CA ILE A 41 6.41 8.48 16.41
C ILE A 41 4.96 8.94 16.22
N LYS A 42 4.55 10.04 16.88
CA LYS A 42 3.21 10.61 16.69
C LYS A 42 2.95 11.05 15.25
N ARG A 43 3.97 11.59 14.58
CA ARG A 43 3.88 11.95 13.15
C ARG A 43 3.67 10.72 12.25
N ALA A 44 4.37 9.62 12.52
CA ALA A 44 4.18 8.35 11.80
C ALA A 44 2.78 7.77 12.05
N ASP A 45 2.30 7.78 13.30
CA ASP A 45 0.98 7.33 13.70
C ASP A 45 -0.14 8.11 12.97
N ILE A 46 -0.06 9.45 12.95
CA ILE A 46 -0.99 10.30 12.20
C ILE A 46 -0.92 10.03 10.70
N MET A 47 0.25 9.71 10.17
CA MET A 47 0.40 9.40 8.74
C MET A 47 -0.27 8.07 8.39
N CYS A 48 -0.06 7.02 9.19
CA CYS A 48 -0.64 5.69 8.99
C CYS A 48 -2.17 5.68 9.15
N SER A 49 -2.73 6.58 9.97
CA SER A 49 -4.18 6.70 10.20
C SER A 49 -4.86 7.80 9.37
N ASN A 50 -4.23 8.28 8.31
CA ASN A 50 -4.71 9.44 7.55
C ASN A 50 -5.72 9.06 6.48
N ASN A 51 -7.01 9.31 6.72
CA ASN A 51 -8.09 9.02 5.77
C ASN A 51 -7.91 9.72 4.40
N ASN A 52 -7.29 10.91 4.36
CA ASN A 52 -7.04 11.56 3.08
C ASN A 52 -5.95 10.82 2.26
N LEU A 53 -5.03 10.11 2.91
CA LEU A 53 -4.08 9.27 2.20
C LEU A 53 -4.78 8.06 1.59
N LEU A 54 -5.73 7.45 2.31
CA LEU A 54 -6.57 6.37 1.77
C LEU A 54 -7.35 6.83 0.54
N ASN A 55 -7.94 8.01 0.58
CA ASN A 55 -8.67 8.59 -0.57
C ASN A 55 -7.75 8.93 -1.77
N GLU A 56 -6.44 9.01 -1.56
CA GLU A 56 -5.44 9.27 -2.61
C GLU A 56 -4.75 7.98 -3.08
N SER A 57 -5.07 6.81 -2.49
CA SER A 57 -4.41 5.51 -2.78
C SER A 57 -4.54 5.11 -4.25
N ASP A 58 -5.72 5.29 -4.85
CA ASP A 58 -5.97 4.95 -6.26
C ASP A 58 -5.03 5.71 -7.19
N GLY A 59 -4.79 7.00 -6.92
CA GLY A 59 -3.83 7.81 -7.68
C GLY A 59 -2.38 7.32 -7.51
N ILE A 60 -2.03 6.81 -6.34
CA ILE A 60 -0.71 6.23 -6.08
C ILE A 60 -0.56 4.92 -6.84
N TYR A 61 -1.54 4.01 -6.75
CA TYR A 61 -1.52 2.75 -7.49
C TYR A 61 -1.54 2.95 -8.99
N SER A 62 -2.35 3.90 -9.50
CA SER A 62 -2.36 4.26 -10.91
C SER A 62 -0.98 4.73 -11.41
N ALA A 63 -0.27 5.52 -10.61
CA ALA A 63 1.10 5.94 -10.94
C ALA A 63 2.09 4.76 -10.96
N ILE A 64 1.97 3.82 -9.99
CA ILE A 64 2.79 2.60 -9.95
C ILE A 64 2.50 1.73 -11.19
N CYS A 65 1.23 1.51 -11.52
CA CYS A 65 0.84 0.79 -12.73
C CYS A 65 1.42 1.44 -13.99
N GLY A 66 1.34 2.76 -14.10
CA GLY A 66 1.93 3.50 -15.23
C GLY A 66 3.43 3.31 -15.36
N LEU A 67 4.17 3.20 -14.24
CA LEU A 67 5.62 2.99 -14.25
C LEU A 67 6.03 1.58 -14.70
N PHE A 68 5.29 0.57 -14.27
CA PHE A 68 5.68 -0.83 -14.47
C PHE A 68 4.96 -1.52 -15.62
N CYS A 69 3.65 -1.29 -15.80
CA CYS A 69 2.87 -1.97 -16.83
C CYS A 69 3.10 -1.36 -18.23
N SER A 70 3.40 -0.06 -18.33
CA SER A 70 3.64 0.60 -19.63
C SER A 70 4.86 0.08 -20.38
N ARG A 71 5.75 -0.66 -19.71
CA ARG A 71 6.96 -1.23 -20.30
C ARG A 71 6.75 -2.61 -20.93
N SER A 72 5.60 -3.22 -20.71
CA SER A 72 5.26 -4.54 -21.24
C SER A 72 4.01 -4.46 -22.09
N PHE A 73 4.05 -5.08 -23.28
CA PHE A 73 2.89 -5.16 -24.18
C PHE A 73 1.75 -6.01 -23.58
N CYS A 74 2.10 -7.02 -22.75
CA CYS A 74 1.13 -7.89 -22.08
C CYS A 74 1.70 -8.29 -20.70
N PRO A 75 1.47 -7.46 -19.65
CA PRO A 75 1.94 -7.78 -18.31
C PRO A 75 1.14 -8.95 -17.72
N ILE A 76 1.82 -9.89 -17.07
CA ILE A 76 1.18 -10.95 -16.28
C ILE A 76 0.92 -10.39 -14.90
N ILE A 77 -0.36 -10.31 -14.50
CA ILE A 77 -0.77 -9.84 -13.18
C ILE A 77 -1.18 -11.03 -12.34
N LEU A 78 -0.57 -11.18 -11.19
CA LEU A 78 -0.90 -12.18 -10.18
C LEU A 78 -1.85 -11.56 -9.17
N VAL A 79 -2.99 -12.21 -8.92
CA VAL A 79 -3.96 -11.78 -7.92
C VAL A 79 -4.04 -12.84 -6.84
N ASP A 80 -3.89 -12.42 -5.59
CA ASP A 80 -3.87 -13.30 -4.43
C ASP A 80 -4.71 -12.75 -3.27
N TRP A 81 -5.23 -13.65 -2.44
CA TRP A 81 -5.92 -13.35 -1.20
C TRP A 81 -5.10 -13.79 -0.01
N SER A 82 -4.92 -12.92 0.96
CA SER A 82 -4.23 -13.21 2.21
C SER A 82 -5.12 -12.91 3.41
N ASP A 83 -5.05 -13.74 4.44
CA ASP A 83 -5.71 -13.48 5.72
C ASP A 83 -4.92 -12.38 6.45
N LEU A 84 -5.59 -11.33 6.94
CA LEU A 84 -4.97 -10.23 7.69
C LEU A 84 -5.03 -10.42 9.21
N ASP A 85 -5.96 -11.24 9.70
CA ASP A 85 -6.09 -11.51 11.12
C ASP A 85 -6.33 -13.00 11.41
N GLU A 86 -5.97 -13.45 12.62
CA GLU A 86 -6.11 -14.85 13.07
C GLU A 86 -7.57 -15.34 13.03
N TYR A 87 -8.53 -14.42 13.14
CA TYR A 87 -9.96 -14.75 13.16
C TYR A 87 -10.56 -14.77 11.76
N LYS A 88 -9.77 -14.52 10.72
CA LYS A 88 -10.21 -14.49 9.31
C LYS A 88 -11.41 -13.58 9.05
N ARG A 89 -11.44 -12.43 9.72
CA ARG A 89 -12.49 -11.40 9.55
C ARG A 89 -12.15 -10.40 8.47
N HIS A 90 -10.84 -10.17 8.23
CA HIS A 90 -10.35 -9.25 7.23
C HIS A 90 -9.39 -9.97 6.29
N PHE A 91 -9.51 -9.65 5.03
CA PHE A 91 -8.76 -10.24 3.94
C PHE A 91 -8.12 -9.14 3.11
N LEU A 92 -6.91 -9.36 2.64
CA LEU A 92 -6.24 -8.51 1.68
C LEU A 92 -6.33 -9.16 0.30
N ILE A 93 -6.92 -8.46 -0.67
CA ILE A 93 -6.71 -8.77 -2.08
C ILE A 93 -5.51 -7.97 -2.58
N ARG A 94 -4.60 -8.61 -3.26
CA ARG A 94 -3.40 -7.99 -3.83
C ARG A 94 -3.27 -8.36 -5.29
N ALA A 95 -3.13 -7.35 -6.15
CA ALA A 95 -2.68 -7.52 -7.53
C ALA A 95 -1.22 -7.14 -7.62
N SER A 96 -0.39 -8.00 -8.19
CA SER A 96 1.05 -7.81 -8.28
C SER A 96 1.61 -8.21 -9.64
N LEU A 97 2.72 -7.58 -10.01
CA LEU A 97 3.48 -7.85 -11.23
C LEU A 97 4.81 -8.51 -10.87
N PRO A 98 5.16 -9.67 -11.44
CA PRO A 98 6.52 -10.21 -11.38
C PRO A 98 7.49 -9.26 -12.11
N PHE A 99 8.51 -8.79 -11.43
CA PHE A 99 9.49 -7.89 -11.98
C PHE A 99 10.87 -8.17 -11.38
N ASP A 100 11.82 -8.53 -12.21
CA ASP A 100 13.23 -8.77 -11.83
C ASP A 100 13.40 -9.70 -10.61
N GLY A 101 12.71 -10.85 -10.63
CA GLY A 101 12.74 -11.85 -9.55
C GLY A 101 12.03 -11.44 -8.26
N ARG A 102 11.29 -10.34 -8.28
CA ARG A 102 10.48 -9.82 -7.15
C ARG A 102 9.02 -9.63 -7.57
N SER A 103 8.18 -9.31 -6.61
CA SER A 103 6.78 -8.93 -6.84
C SER A 103 6.61 -7.44 -6.54
N VAL A 104 6.08 -6.70 -7.51
CA VAL A 104 5.71 -5.29 -7.35
C VAL A 104 4.21 -5.21 -7.16
N THR A 105 3.77 -4.68 -6.04
CA THR A 105 2.35 -4.48 -5.75
C THR A 105 1.80 -3.36 -6.63
N LEU A 106 0.79 -3.69 -7.43
CA LEU A 106 0.08 -2.74 -8.29
C LEU A 106 -1.17 -2.19 -7.62
N TYR A 107 -1.82 -2.99 -6.79
CA TYR A 107 -3.05 -2.64 -6.07
C TYR A 107 -3.23 -3.52 -4.84
N GLU A 108 -3.78 -2.95 -3.78
CA GLU A 108 -4.20 -3.69 -2.58
C GLU A 108 -5.50 -3.10 -2.04
N GLU A 109 -6.37 -3.97 -1.55
CA GLU A 109 -7.61 -3.59 -0.89
C GLU A 109 -7.94 -4.55 0.24
N VAL A 110 -8.48 -4.01 1.34
CA VAL A 110 -8.92 -4.81 2.51
C VAL A 110 -10.41 -5.03 2.45
N HIS A 111 -10.83 -6.28 2.56
CA HIS A 111 -12.22 -6.69 2.55
C HIS A 111 -12.59 -7.42 3.84
N ASP A 112 -13.86 -7.31 4.25
CA ASP A 112 -14.45 -8.17 5.26
C ASP A 112 -14.95 -9.48 4.64
N ILE A 113 -15.39 -10.43 5.50
CA ILE A 113 -15.88 -11.75 5.06
C ILE A 113 -17.08 -11.65 4.12
N LYS A 114 -17.95 -10.65 4.31
CA LYS A 114 -19.17 -10.48 3.48
C LYS A 114 -18.81 -10.00 2.08
N THR A 115 -17.78 -9.18 1.96
CA THR A 115 -17.33 -8.63 0.68
C THR A 115 -16.51 -9.66 -0.09
N LYS A 116 -15.78 -10.56 0.58
CA LYS A 116 -14.98 -11.61 -0.07
C LYS A 116 -15.85 -12.54 -0.94
N GLU A 117 -17.05 -12.90 -0.49
CA GLU A 117 -17.97 -13.75 -1.26
C GLU A 117 -18.44 -13.08 -2.55
N ASN A 118 -18.53 -11.74 -2.57
CA ASN A 118 -18.95 -10.95 -3.73
C ASN A 118 -17.75 -10.52 -4.61
N ALA A 119 -16.55 -10.52 -4.09
CA ALA A 119 -15.34 -10.01 -4.78
C ALA A 119 -14.85 -10.93 -5.91
N LEU A 120 -15.25 -12.21 -5.92
CA LEU A 120 -15.05 -13.10 -7.07
C LEU A 120 -15.70 -12.55 -8.35
N LEU A 121 -16.77 -11.75 -8.24
CA LEU A 121 -17.41 -11.07 -9.35
C LEU A 121 -16.61 -9.86 -9.85
N ILE A 122 -15.89 -9.16 -8.98
CA ILE A 122 -15.10 -7.96 -9.32
C ILE A 122 -13.86 -8.32 -10.15
N LEU A 123 -13.23 -9.47 -9.89
CA LEU A 123 -12.06 -9.95 -10.64
C LEU A 123 -12.41 -10.28 -12.11
N PHE A 124 -13.65 -10.67 -12.39
CA PHE A 124 -14.11 -10.90 -13.76
C PHE A 124 -14.30 -9.60 -14.57
N PHE A 125 -14.59 -8.47 -13.93
CA PHE A 125 -14.80 -7.19 -14.62
C PHE A 125 -13.50 -6.51 -15.06
N ILE A 126 -12.40 -6.68 -14.35
CA ILE A 126 -11.09 -6.12 -14.72
C ILE A 126 -10.52 -6.77 -16.00
N SER A 127 -10.96 -7.97 -16.35
CA SER A 127 -10.50 -8.72 -17.54
C SER A 127 -11.22 -8.35 -18.85
N ILE A 128 -12.26 -7.51 -18.84
CA ILE A 128 -13.13 -7.33 -20.01
C ILE A 128 -13.03 -5.91 -20.63
N GLU A 129 -12.41 -4.95 -19.95
CA GLU A 129 -12.20 -3.59 -20.48
C GLU A 129 -10.72 -3.32 -20.82
N GLY A 130 -10.13 -4.17 -21.65
CA GLY A 130 -8.80 -4.02 -22.23
C GLY A 130 -8.88 -3.94 -23.75
#